data_c3a5f3d560d624bb93290148037133e7
#
_entry.id   c3a5f3d560d624bb93290148037133e7
#
_cell.length_a   1.000
_cell.length_b   1.000
_cell.length_c   1.000
_cell.angle_alpha   90.00
_cell.angle_beta   90.00
_cell.angle_gamma   90.00
#
_symmetry.space_group_name_H-M   'P 1'
#
loop_
_entity.id
_entity.type
_entity.pdbx_description
1 polymer ?
#
loop_
_entity_poly.entity_id
_entity_poly.type
_entity_poly.pdbx_seq_one_letter_code
_entity_poly.pdbx_strand_id
1 'polypeptide(L)'
;MLAPGPKSRPALIVKVGEIEGEPAVAVAYGTSQHIGELHSGEFAITRADREAFALSGLSFDTKFDLSNVIELPYSAQWFAVPPGAPHGQSPKLGLLHPTMMRRAAAANRAATKLV
;
A
#
# COMPACT_ATOMS: atom_id res chain seq x y z
N MET A 1 1.62 -8.80 -1.26
CA MET A 1 2.07 -7.51 -1.68
C MET A 1 2.33 -7.34 -3.16
N LEU A 2 2.05 -8.27 -4.02
CA LEU A 2 2.38 -8.15 -5.44
C LEU A 2 1.18 -8.40 -6.31
N ALA A 3 0.95 -7.51 -7.27
CA ALA A 3 0.07 -7.80 -8.37
C ALA A 3 0.82 -8.58 -9.44
N PRO A 4 0.18 -9.46 -10.21
CA PRO A 4 0.77 -10.02 -11.41
C PRO A 4 1.15 -8.91 -12.37
N GLY A 5 2.31 -9.01 -12.99
CA GLY A 5 2.80 -8.00 -13.91
C GLY A 5 4.31 -8.00 -13.99
N PRO A 6 4.90 -7.14 -14.82
CA PRO A 6 6.33 -7.12 -15.01
C PRO A 6 7.12 -6.63 -13.79
N LYS A 7 6.49 -5.92 -12.88
CA LYS A 7 7.13 -5.41 -11.67
C LYS A 7 6.29 -5.66 -10.45
N SER A 8 6.97 -6.08 -9.38
CA SER A 8 6.38 -6.16 -8.05
C SER A 8 6.26 -4.76 -7.47
N ARG A 9 5.10 -4.45 -6.90
CA ARG A 9 4.87 -3.15 -6.27
C ARG A 9 4.29 -3.32 -4.88
N PRO A 10 4.68 -2.49 -3.92
CA PRO A 10 4.00 -2.48 -2.63
C PRO A 10 2.55 -2.04 -2.82
N ALA A 11 1.68 -2.61 -2.02
CA ALA A 11 0.27 -2.25 -2.01
C ALA A 11 -0.15 -1.99 -0.58
N LEU A 12 -0.86 -0.88 -0.37
CA LEU A 12 -1.44 -0.54 0.91
C LEU A 12 -2.85 -1.11 0.97
N ILE A 13 -3.11 -1.97 1.95
CA ILE A 13 -4.46 -2.49 2.18
C ILE A 13 -5.27 -1.40 2.85
N VAL A 14 -6.32 -0.92 2.18
CA VAL A 14 -7.20 0.11 2.71
C VAL A 14 -8.50 -0.45 3.25
N LYS A 15 -8.88 -1.65 2.82
CA LYS A 15 -10.10 -2.32 3.28
C LYS A 15 -9.98 -3.82 3.10
N VAL A 16 -10.58 -4.56 4.02
CA VAL A 16 -10.67 -6.02 3.95
C VAL A 16 -12.13 -6.41 3.79
N GLY A 17 -12.42 -7.40 2.96
CA GLY A 17 -13.78 -7.85 2.71
C GLY A 17 -13.82 -9.18 1.98
N GLU A 18 -14.87 -9.38 1.20
CA GLU A 18 -15.09 -10.60 0.44
C GLU A 18 -15.61 -10.28 -0.96
N ILE A 19 -15.26 -11.13 -1.90
CA ILE A 19 -15.86 -11.16 -3.24
C ILE A 19 -16.39 -12.57 -3.42
N GLU A 20 -17.70 -12.70 -3.61
CA GLU A 20 -18.37 -13.99 -3.79
C GLU A 20 -18.03 -15.01 -2.69
N GLY A 21 -17.94 -14.52 -1.44
CA GLY A 21 -17.64 -15.37 -0.29
C GLY A 21 -16.16 -15.68 -0.06
N GLU A 22 -15.28 -15.23 -0.96
CA GLU A 22 -13.85 -15.45 -0.83
C GLU A 22 -13.15 -14.19 -0.31
N PRO A 23 -12.09 -14.35 0.50
CA PRO A 23 -11.35 -13.19 1.01
C PRO A 23 -10.87 -12.26 -0.10
N ALA A 24 -11.05 -10.95 0.11
CA ALA A 24 -10.64 -9.93 -0.84
C ALA A 24 -10.12 -8.72 -0.09
N VAL A 25 -9.32 -7.91 -0.76
CA VAL A 25 -8.77 -6.66 -0.21
C VAL A 25 -8.93 -5.53 -1.21
N ALA A 26 -9.13 -4.33 -0.69
CA ALA A 26 -9.05 -3.13 -1.51
C ALA A 26 -7.67 -2.52 -1.27
N VAL A 27 -6.95 -2.22 -2.33
CA VAL A 27 -5.57 -1.78 -2.24
C VAL A 27 -5.29 -0.53 -3.06
N ALA A 28 -4.35 0.27 -2.56
CA ALA A 28 -3.73 1.36 -3.30
C ALA A 28 -2.30 0.95 -3.60
N TYR A 29 -1.92 0.94 -4.89
CA TYR A 29 -0.55 0.61 -5.26
C TYR A 29 0.42 1.73 -4.94
N GLY A 30 1.62 1.35 -4.54
CA GLY A 30 2.71 2.27 -4.31
C GLY A 30 3.63 2.39 -5.52
N THR A 31 4.26 3.54 -5.65
CA THR A 31 5.30 3.79 -6.65
C THR A 31 6.45 4.55 -6.01
N SER A 32 7.67 4.26 -6.46
CA SER A 32 8.87 5.00 -6.04
C SER A 32 9.20 6.15 -7.00
N GLN A 33 8.38 6.37 -8.01
CA GLN A 33 8.59 7.44 -8.99
C GLN A 33 7.84 8.70 -8.58
N HIS A 34 8.41 9.86 -8.93
CA HIS A 34 7.78 11.17 -8.69
C HIS A 34 7.40 11.43 -7.24
N ILE A 35 8.24 11.00 -6.30
CA ILE A 35 7.98 11.13 -4.86
C ILE A 35 7.81 12.58 -4.44
N GLY A 36 8.51 13.51 -5.09
CA GLY A 36 8.41 14.94 -4.79
C GLY A 36 7.16 15.61 -5.33
N GLU A 37 6.34 14.91 -6.11
CA GLU A 37 5.14 15.44 -6.73
C GLU A 37 3.92 14.70 -6.20
N LEU A 38 3.31 15.20 -5.13
CA LEU A 38 2.12 14.58 -4.57
C LEU A 38 0.87 15.29 -5.08
N HIS A 39 -0.02 14.51 -5.70
CA HIS A 39 -1.35 14.98 -6.10
C HIS A 39 -2.35 14.79 -4.96
N SER A 40 -3.52 15.39 -5.06
CA SER A 40 -4.61 15.15 -4.12
C SER A 40 -4.91 13.65 -4.05
N GLY A 41 -5.03 13.12 -2.84
CA GLY A 41 -5.26 11.70 -2.64
C GLY A 41 -3.99 10.88 -2.53
N GLU A 42 -2.82 11.47 -2.73
CA GLU A 42 -1.54 10.79 -2.56
C GLU A 42 -0.89 11.13 -1.22
N PHE A 43 -0.17 10.16 -0.65
CA PHE A 43 0.73 10.41 0.48
C PHE A 43 1.97 9.54 0.33
N ALA A 44 3.08 9.99 0.92
CA ALA A 44 4.35 9.29 0.79
C ALA A 44 4.86 8.80 2.15
N ILE A 45 5.59 7.68 2.11
CA ILE A 45 6.39 7.19 3.23
C ILE A 45 7.82 7.17 2.72
N THR A 46 8.70 7.92 3.38
CA THR A 46 10.08 8.08 2.93
C THR A 46 11.06 7.72 4.04
N ARG A 47 12.33 7.60 3.67
CA ARG A 47 13.39 7.35 4.64
C ARG A 47 13.48 8.43 5.71
N ALA A 48 13.04 9.64 5.40
CA ALA A 48 12.97 10.74 6.36
C ALA A 48 11.95 10.46 7.49
N ASP A 49 11.02 9.57 7.28
CA ASP A 49 10.02 9.17 8.28
C ASP A 49 10.57 8.14 9.28
N ARG A 50 11.83 7.73 9.14
CA ARG A 50 12.58 6.90 10.10
C ARG A 50 11.84 5.63 10.52
N GLU A 51 11.33 5.63 11.75
CA GLU A 51 10.65 4.49 12.34
C GLU A 51 9.45 4.02 11.50
N ALA A 52 8.68 4.96 10.99
CA ALA A 52 7.53 4.67 10.15
C ALA A 52 7.97 3.99 8.84
N PHE A 53 9.08 4.42 8.26
CA PHE A 53 9.63 3.80 7.06
C PHE A 53 10.10 2.37 7.37
N ALA A 54 10.84 2.19 8.48
CA ALA A 54 11.32 0.87 8.89
C ALA A 54 10.16 -0.09 9.15
N LEU A 55 9.14 0.37 9.86
CA LEU A 55 7.97 -0.45 10.19
C LEU A 55 7.20 -0.90 8.94
N SER A 56 7.18 -0.07 7.91
CA SER A 56 6.47 -0.37 6.67
C SER A 56 7.10 -1.53 5.88
N GLY A 57 8.37 -1.80 6.08
CA GLY A 57 9.10 -2.81 5.32
C GLY A 57 9.45 -2.39 3.90
N LEU A 58 9.21 -1.13 3.54
CA LEU A 58 9.53 -0.62 2.21
C LEU A 58 11.04 -0.51 2.01
N SER A 59 11.50 -0.78 0.79
CA SER A 59 12.90 -0.66 0.41
C SER A 59 13.26 0.70 -0.17
N PHE A 60 12.25 1.43 -0.67
CA PHE A 60 12.42 2.73 -1.33
C PHE A 60 11.35 3.69 -0.84
N ASP A 61 11.65 4.98 -0.91
CA ASP A 61 10.64 6.00 -0.73
C ASP A 61 9.48 5.70 -1.66
N THR A 62 8.27 5.70 -1.15
CA THR A 62 7.09 5.23 -1.87
C THR A 62 5.92 6.15 -1.61
N LYS A 63 5.12 6.42 -2.65
CA LYS A 63 3.85 7.12 -2.49
C LYS A 63 2.69 6.23 -2.90
N PHE A 64 1.56 6.41 -2.27
CA PHE A 64 0.33 5.66 -2.52
C PHE A 64 -0.77 6.63 -2.93
N ASP A 65 -1.57 6.22 -3.92
CA ASP A 65 -2.67 7.04 -4.44
C ASP A 65 -4.01 6.46 -3.99
N LEU A 66 -4.65 7.13 -3.03
CA LEU A 66 -5.93 6.69 -2.48
C LEU A 66 -7.12 7.11 -3.35
N SER A 67 -6.88 7.85 -4.43
CA SER A 67 -7.91 8.11 -5.43
C SER A 67 -8.01 6.97 -6.46
N ASN A 68 -7.12 6.00 -6.39
CA ASN A 68 -7.06 4.88 -7.32
C ASN A 68 -6.94 3.56 -6.56
N VAL A 69 -8.05 3.18 -5.89
CA VAL A 69 -8.14 1.95 -5.09
C VAL A 69 -8.82 0.87 -5.91
N ILE A 70 -8.26 -0.34 -5.91
CA ILE A 70 -8.86 -1.49 -6.61
C ILE A 70 -9.08 -2.65 -5.66
N GLU A 71 -10.10 -3.46 -5.94
CA GLU A 71 -10.39 -4.66 -5.18
C GLU A 71 -9.76 -5.88 -5.87
N LEU A 72 -9.08 -6.69 -5.07
CA LEU A 72 -8.41 -7.90 -5.55
C LEU A 72 -8.70 -9.07 -4.64
N PRO A 73 -8.81 -10.30 -5.19
CA PRO A 73 -8.84 -11.50 -4.35
C PRO A 73 -7.56 -11.61 -3.54
N TYR A 74 -7.67 -12.00 -2.28
CA TYR A 74 -6.50 -12.21 -1.44
C TYR A 74 -5.97 -13.63 -1.69
N SER A 75 -5.11 -13.78 -2.67
CA SER A 75 -4.58 -15.07 -3.09
C SER A 75 -3.13 -14.94 -3.55
N ALA A 76 -2.44 -16.08 -3.62
CA ALA A 76 -1.06 -16.13 -4.10
C ALA A 76 -0.90 -15.69 -5.56
N GLN A 77 -1.97 -15.69 -6.33
CA GLN A 77 -1.98 -15.20 -7.70
C GLN A 77 -1.70 -13.69 -7.76
N TRP A 78 -2.21 -12.94 -6.77
CA TRP A 78 -2.11 -11.48 -6.73
C TRP A 78 -1.05 -10.96 -5.77
N PHE A 79 -0.69 -11.78 -4.76
CA PHE A 79 0.23 -11.36 -3.70
C PHE A 79 1.30 -12.41 -3.49
N ALA A 80 2.57 -12.02 -3.63
CA ALA A 80 3.70 -12.89 -3.43
C ALA A 80 4.31 -12.67 -2.04
N VAL A 81 4.92 -13.71 -1.50
CA VAL A 81 5.71 -13.62 -0.27
C VAL A 81 6.96 -12.78 -0.58
N PRO A 82 7.26 -11.72 0.21
CA PRO A 82 8.42 -10.88 -0.05
C PRO A 82 9.74 -11.66 0.12
N PRO A 83 10.79 -11.25 -0.59
CA PRO A 83 12.11 -11.82 -0.36
C PRO A 83 12.53 -11.70 1.11
N GLY A 84 13.09 -12.77 1.68
CA GLY A 84 13.44 -12.79 3.08
C GLY A 84 12.29 -13.05 4.04
N ALA A 85 11.08 -13.08 3.55
CA ALA A 85 9.85 -13.46 4.27
C ALA A 85 9.83 -12.98 5.74
N PRO A 86 9.89 -11.66 6.02
CA PRO A 86 10.04 -11.15 7.38
C PRO A 86 8.88 -11.52 8.32
N HIS A 87 7.74 -11.91 7.76
CA HIS A 87 6.54 -12.30 8.50
C HIS A 87 6.09 -13.71 8.14
N GLY A 88 7.06 -14.64 8.02
CA GLY A 88 6.80 -16.04 7.65
C GLY A 88 6.40 -16.15 6.19
N GLN A 89 5.41 -17.00 5.87
CA GLN A 89 4.95 -17.22 4.51
C GLN A 89 3.81 -16.27 4.10
N SER A 90 3.60 -15.21 4.85
CA SER A 90 2.60 -14.20 4.54
C SER A 90 3.14 -13.20 3.51
N PRO A 91 2.32 -12.70 2.58
CA PRO A 91 2.73 -11.63 1.65
C PRO A 91 2.89 -10.27 2.33
N LYS A 92 2.79 -10.21 3.64
CA LYS A 92 2.90 -8.99 4.41
C LYS A 92 4.33 -8.44 4.37
N LEU A 93 4.46 -7.17 3.97
CA LEU A 93 5.72 -6.47 3.93
C LEU A 93 6.03 -5.80 5.27
N GLY A 94 5.04 -5.17 5.89
CA GLY A 94 5.17 -4.46 7.15
C GLY A 94 3.85 -3.88 7.59
N LEU A 95 3.92 -2.89 8.46
CA LEU A 95 2.75 -2.22 9.04
C LEU A 95 2.78 -0.73 8.75
N LEU A 96 1.61 -0.13 8.72
CA LEU A 96 1.46 1.31 8.59
C LEU A 96 1.55 1.94 9.98
N HIS A 97 2.59 2.74 10.21
CA HIS A 97 2.79 3.43 11.48
C HIS A 97 1.64 4.40 11.74
N PRO A 98 1.22 4.61 13.02
CA PRO A 98 0.13 5.55 13.34
C PRO A 98 0.30 6.95 12.75
N THR A 99 1.52 7.48 12.68
CA THR A 99 1.76 8.79 12.06
C THR A 99 1.42 8.78 10.56
N MET A 100 1.65 7.65 9.91
CA MET A 100 1.32 7.48 8.49
C MET A 100 -0.18 7.27 8.29
N MET A 101 -0.87 6.70 9.26
CA MET A 101 -2.33 6.58 9.22
C MET A 101 -3.00 7.95 9.14
N ARG A 102 -2.43 8.95 9.79
CA ARG A 102 -2.92 10.33 9.70
C ARG A 102 -2.74 10.90 8.31
N ARG A 103 -1.58 10.65 7.69
CA ARG A 103 -1.33 11.06 6.30
C ARG A 103 -2.28 10.36 5.34
N ALA A 104 -2.48 9.06 5.53
CA ALA A 104 -3.40 8.28 4.72
C ALA A 104 -4.83 8.80 4.86
N ALA A 105 -5.26 9.08 6.08
CA ALA A 105 -6.60 9.61 6.33
C ALA A 105 -6.79 10.97 5.66
N ALA A 106 -5.80 11.85 5.71
CA ALA A 106 -5.86 13.14 5.05
C ALA A 106 -5.92 12.98 3.52
N ALA A 107 -5.11 12.08 2.96
CA ALA A 107 -5.11 11.78 1.54
C ALA A 107 -6.46 11.19 1.10
N ASN A 108 -7.04 10.31 1.91
CA ASN A 108 -8.34 9.71 1.63
C ASN A 108 -9.46 10.76 1.61
N ARG A 109 -9.43 11.69 2.55
CA ARG A 109 -10.39 12.80 2.57
C ARG A 109 -10.27 13.67 1.32
N ALA A 110 -9.04 13.96 0.89
CA ALA A 110 -8.79 14.74 -0.32
C ALA A 110 -9.28 14.00 -1.56
N ALA A 111 -9.04 12.69 -1.64
CA ALA A 111 -9.52 11.85 -2.75
C ALA A 111 -11.04 11.83 -2.81
N THR A 112 -11.71 11.74 -1.66
CA THR A 112 -13.18 11.73 -1.58
C THR A 112 -13.78 13.05 -2.04
N LYS A 113 -13.11 14.17 -1.75
CA LYS A 113 -13.59 15.50 -2.16
C LYS A 113 -13.54 15.75 -3.66
N LEU A 114 -12.78 14.94 -4.39
CA LEU A 114 -12.64 15.07 -5.83
C LEU A 114 -13.78 14.41 -6.60
N VAL A 115 -14.67 13.75 -5.91
CA VAL A 115 -15.79 13.02 -6.51
C VAL A 115 -17.04 13.89 -6.61
#